data_477d576389b93532044db0fffea07754
#
_entry.id   477d576389b93532044db0fffea07754
#
_cell.length_a   1.000
_cell.length_b   1.000
_cell.length_c   1.000
_cell.angle_alpha   90.00
_cell.angle_beta   90.00
_cell.angle_gamma   90.00
#
_symmetry.space_group_name_H-M   'P 1'
#
loop_
_entity.id
_entity.type
_entity.pdbx_description
1 polymer ?
#
loop_
_entity_poly.entity_id
_entity_poly.type
_entity_poly.pdbx_seq_one_letter_code
_entity_poly.pdbx_strand_id
1 'polypeptide(L)'
;MLRPIPRRILSDNAILKIPTSIDIYQKPMYETYALNDIHVQNTNQVIKNAENTEVVLRAVLFFDCRLSSPIGLDIWSLERDANKVSASMKVEYAGDTYTVESVDLVPDDCGNPHHYELGMV
;
A
#
# COMPACT_ATOMS: atom_id res chain seq x y z
N MET A 1 15.69 -17.61 7.18
CA MET A 1 14.84 -16.42 7.36
C MET A 1 15.40 -15.24 6.57
N LEU A 2 14.56 -14.59 5.78
CA LEU A 2 14.98 -13.41 5.06
C LEU A 2 15.23 -12.25 6.01
N ARG A 3 16.27 -11.48 5.71
CA ARG A 3 16.55 -10.27 6.48
C ARG A 3 15.52 -9.20 6.17
N PRO A 4 15.21 -8.30 7.12
CA PRO A 4 14.40 -7.12 6.82
C PRO A 4 15.02 -6.31 5.67
N ILE A 5 14.20 -5.54 4.98
CA ILE A 5 14.70 -4.55 4.03
C ILE A 5 15.67 -3.63 4.78
N PRO A 6 16.87 -3.36 4.24
CA PRO A 6 17.83 -2.51 4.96
C PRO A 6 17.23 -1.17 5.35
N ARG A 7 17.38 -0.79 6.61
CA ARG A 7 16.77 0.44 7.15
C ARG A 7 17.18 1.69 6.36
N ARG A 8 18.38 1.71 5.80
CA ARG A 8 18.86 2.84 4.99
C ARG A 8 18.04 3.06 3.72
N ILE A 9 17.36 2.01 3.22
CA ILE A 9 16.48 2.10 2.05
C ILE A 9 15.09 2.58 2.49
N LEU A 10 14.68 2.25 3.70
CA LEU A 10 13.38 2.61 4.28
C LEU A 10 13.45 4.04 4.84
N SER A 11 13.62 5.03 3.97
CA SER A 11 13.82 6.42 4.36
C SER A 11 12.64 7.34 4.00
N ASP A 12 11.58 6.79 3.43
CA ASP A 12 10.44 7.57 2.97
C ASP A 12 9.29 7.53 3.99
N ASN A 13 8.43 8.53 3.91
CA ASN A 13 7.20 8.60 4.70
C ASN A 13 6.05 8.91 3.75
N ALA A 14 4.88 8.37 4.04
CA ALA A 14 3.69 8.60 3.23
C ALA A 14 2.44 8.54 4.12
N ILE A 15 1.30 8.96 3.57
CA ILE A 15 0.01 8.84 4.25
C ILE A 15 -0.85 7.88 3.46
N LEU A 16 -1.27 6.80 4.11
CA LEU A 16 -2.20 5.83 3.54
C LEU A 16 -3.62 6.23 3.93
N LYS A 17 -4.49 6.34 2.94
CA LYS A 17 -5.90 6.68 3.13
C LYS A 17 -6.77 5.48 2.79
N ILE A 18 -7.55 5.04 3.78
CA ILE A 18 -8.44 3.88 3.63
C ILE A 18 -9.88 4.38 3.57
N PRO A 19 -10.63 4.09 2.51
CA PRO A 19 -12.04 4.46 2.46
C PRO A 19 -12.84 3.63 3.47
N THR A 20 -13.60 4.30 4.33
CA THR A 20 -14.38 3.64 5.38
C THR A 20 -15.88 3.67 5.11
N SER A 21 -16.34 4.67 4.35
CA SER A 21 -17.74 4.81 3.99
C SER A 21 -17.88 5.77 2.80
N ILE A 22 -19.06 5.77 2.19
CA ILE A 22 -19.41 6.72 1.13
C ILE A 22 -20.59 7.55 1.66
N ASP A 23 -20.46 8.88 1.56
CA ASP A 23 -21.52 9.78 2.03
C ASP A 23 -22.68 9.86 1.02
N ILE A 24 -23.71 10.66 1.37
CA ILE A 24 -24.90 10.80 0.52
C ILE A 24 -24.62 11.45 -0.83
N TYR A 25 -23.47 12.10 -0.98
CA TYR A 25 -23.03 12.73 -2.24
C TYR A 25 -22.06 11.82 -3.03
N GLN A 26 -21.95 10.54 -2.68
CA GLN A 26 -21.06 9.57 -3.31
C GLN A 26 -19.57 9.89 -3.09
N LYS A 27 -19.23 10.69 -2.09
CA LYS A 27 -17.85 11.01 -1.73
C LYS A 27 -17.34 10.05 -0.67
N PRO A 28 -16.20 9.38 -0.90
CA PRO A 28 -15.65 8.49 0.11
C PRO A 28 -15.10 9.29 1.30
N MET A 29 -15.30 8.73 2.49
CA MET A 29 -14.65 9.18 3.71
C MET A 29 -13.46 8.27 3.98
N TYR A 30 -12.36 8.84 4.46
CA TYR A 30 -11.11 8.10 4.64
C TYR A 30 -10.66 8.11 6.09
N GLU A 31 -10.10 7.00 6.52
CA GLU A 31 -9.26 6.89 7.69
C GLU A 31 -7.82 6.96 7.25
N THR A 32 -6.98 7.73 7.95
CA THR A 32 -5.60 7.97 7.54
C THR A 32 -4.61 7.29 8.47
N TYR A 33 -3.54 6.77 7.89
CA TYR A 33 -2.41 6.17 8.61
C TYR A 33 -1.12 6.82 8.14
N ALA A 34 -0.34 7.34 9.05
CA ALA A 34 0.99 7.85 8.74
C ALA A 34 1.96 6.67 8.66
N LEU A 35 2.48 6.41 7.47
CA LEU A 35 3.45 5.33 7.23
C LEU A 35 4.86 5.92 7.31
N ASN A 36 5.70 5.35 8.17
CA ASN A 36 7.07 5.80 8.37
C ASN A 36 8.04 4.65 8.09
N ASP A 37 9.27 5.00 7.72
CA ASP A 37 10.32 4.03 7.43
C ASP A 37 9.86 3.05 6.35
N ILE A 38 9.41 3.60 5.25
CA ILE A 38 8.98 2.86 4.05
C ILE A 38 9.89 3.23 2.87
N HIS A 39 9.70 2.57 1.75
CA HIS A 39 10.40 2.88 0.51
C HIS A 39 9.39 3.02 -0.62
N VAL A 40 9.47 4.12 -1.36
CA VAL A 40 8.67 4.34 -2.57
C VAL A 40 9.61 4.37 -3.76
N GLN A 41 9.39 3.46 -4.69
CA GLN A 41 10.21 3.32 -5.89
C GLN A 41 9.37 3.62 -7.13
N ASN A 42 9.85 4.53 -7.96
CA ASN A 42 9.21 4.81 -9.24
C ASN A 42 9.39 3.61 -10.17
N THR A 43 8.34 3.32 -10.93
CA THR A 43 8.34 2.18 -11.85
C THR A 43 7.43 2.48 -13.04
N ASN A 44 7.54 1.69 -14.09
CA ASN A 44 6.58 1.65 -15.20
C ASN A 44 6.14 0.20 -15.47
N GLN A 45 6.15 -0.61 -14.43
CA GLN A 45 5.76 -2.01 -14.51
C GLN A 45 4.28 -2.14 -14.91
N VAL A 46 4.00 -3.07 -15.82
CA VAL A 46 2.62 -3.40 -16.22
C VAL A 46 2.14 -4.59 -15.38
N ILE A 47 0.98 -4.42 -14.74
CA ILE A 47 0.34 -5.49 -13.98
C ILE A 47 -1.10 -5.67 -14.46
N LYS A 48 -1.72 -6.78 -14.05
CA LYS A 48 -3.17 -6.97 -14.19
C LYS A 48 -3.82 -6.74 -12.83
N ASN A 49 -4.83 -5.87 -12.80
CA ASN A 49 -5.58 -5.61 -11.56
C ASN A 49 -6.63 -6.72 -11.34
N ALA A 50 -7.44 -6.58 -10.27
CA ALA A 50 -8.46 -7.56 -9.91
C ALA A 50 -9.51 -7.77 -11.01
N GLU A 51 -9.69 -6.80 -11.90
CA GLU A 51 -10.63 -6.87 -13.02
C GLU A 51 -9.99 -7.43 -14.29
N ASN A 52 -8.77 -7.94 -14.19
CA ASN A 52 -7.97 -8.49 -15.30
C ASN A 52 -7.65 -7.45 -16.38
N THR A 53 -7.64 -6.16 -16.02
CA THR A 53 -7.26 -5.06 -16.90
C THR A 53 -5.78 -4.75 -16.70
N GLU A 54 -5.05 -4.52 -17.80
CA GLU A 54 -3.65 -4.12 -17.72
C GLU A 54 -3.54 -2.68 -17.24
N VAL A 55 -2.68 -2.46 -16.23
CA VAL A 55 -2.44 -1.14 -15.62
C VAL A 55 -0.94 -0.91 -15.56
N VAL A 56 -0.51 0.30 -15.94
CA VAL A 56 0.89 0.70 -15.82
C VAL A 56 1.07 1.41 -14.48
N LEU A 57 1.87 0.83 -13.59
CA LEU A 57 2.16 1.40 -12.28
C LEU A 57 3.10 2.60 -12.41
N ARG A 58 2.88 3.65 -11.60
CA ARG A 58 3.81 4.78 -11.49
C ARG A 58 4.82 4.57 -10.38
N ALA A 59 4.44 3.87 -9.32
CA ALA A 59 5.31 3.64 -8.18
C ALA A 59 4.90 2.38 -7.43
N VAL A 60 5.84 1.82 -6.67
CA VAL A 60 5.58 0.72 -5.74
C VAL A 60 6.04 1.16 -4.36
N LEU A 61 5.18 1.01 -3.36
CA LEU A 61 5.49 1.29 -1.97
C LEU A 61 5.83 -0.01 -1.24
N PHE A 62 6.99 -0.04 -0.59
CA PHE A 62 7.44 -1.18 0.21
C PHE A 62 7.25 -0.87 1.69
N PHE A 63 6.44 -1.69 2.37
CA PHE A 63 6.21 -1.59 3.81
C PHE A 63 6.77 -2.85 4.48
N ASP A 64 7.86 -2.70 5.22
CA ASP A 64 8.50 -3.82 5.93
C ASP A 64 7.71 -4.15 7.19
N CYS A 65 7.32 -5.43 7.35
CA CYS A 65 6.49 -5.85 8.46
C CYS A 65 7.18 -5.74 9.83
N ARG A 66 8.50 -5.55 9.86
CA ARG A 66 9.27 -5.47 11.11
C ARG A 66 9.79 -4.07 11.42
N LEU A 67 10.07 -3.27 10.40
CA LEU A 67 10.74 -1.98 10.56
C LEU A 67 9.86 -0.79 10.29
N SER A 68 8.88 -0.91 9.38
CA SER A 68 8.00 0.20 9.02
C SER A 68 6.92 0.42 10.07
N SER A 69 6.51 1.66 10.27
CA SER A 69 5.44 2.04 11.21
C SER A 69 4.15 2.36 10.47
N PRO A 70 2.98 2.09 11.02
CA PRO A 70 2.71 1.42 12.30
C PRO A 70 3.09 -0.06 12.28
N ILE A 71 3.81 -0.50 13.29
CA ILE A 71 4.24 -1.90 13.40
C ILE A 71 3.00 -2.79 13.56
N GLY A 72 2.95 -3.88 12.79
CA GLY A 72 1.83 -4.81 12.84
C GLY A 72 0.61 -4.38 12.03
N LEU A 73 0.72 -3.30 11.23
CA LEU A 73 -0.38 -2.86 10.36
C LEU A 73 -0.69 -3.94 9.33
N ASP A 74 -1.94 -4.41 9.32
CA ASP A 74 -2.42 -5.42 8.37
C ASP A 74 -3.04 -4.73 7.17
N ILE A 75 -2.21 -4.41 6.18
CA ILE A 75 -2.65 -3.69 4.97
C ILE A 75 -3.60 -4.55 4.15
N TRP A 76 -3.45 -5.86 4.20
CA TRP A 76 -4.33 -6.77 3.48
C TRP A 76 -5.78 -6.72 3.98
N SER A 77 -5.97 -6.68 5.30
CA SER A 77 -7.30 -6.49 5.88
C SER A 77 -7.89 -5.13 5.54
N LEU A 78 -7.06 -4.09 5.51
CA LEU A 78 -7.49 -2.76 5.12
C LEU A 78 -7.96 -2.72 3.67
N GLU A 79 -7.29 -3.42 2.76
CA GLU A 79 -7.72 -3.52 1.38
C GLU A 79 -9.08 -4.20 1.26
N ARG A 80 -9.30 -5.29 2.01
CA ARG A 80 -10.60 -5.98 2.01
C ARG A 80 -11.70 -5.05 2.50
N ASP A 81 -11.44 -4.25 3.52
CA ASP A 81 -12.42 -3.29 4.04
C ASP A 81 -12.70 -2.19 3.03
N ALA A 82 -11.67 -1.71 2.32
CA ALA A 82 -11.85 -0.73 1.24
C ALA A 82 -12.73 -1.29 0.11
N ASN A 83 -12.53 -2.54 -0.26
CA ASN A 83 -13.33 -3.18 -1.31
C ASN A 83 -14.81 -3.27 -0.96
N LYS A 84 -15.15 -3.35 0.32
CA LYS A 84 -16.55 -3.38 0.78
C LYS A 84 -17.30 -2.08 0.51
N VAL A 85 -16.59 -0.96 0.45
CA VAL A 85 -17.19 0.34 0.16
C VAL A 85 -17.00 0.77 -1.31
N SER A 86 -16.47 -0.12 -2.14
CA SER A 86 -16.27 0.09 -3.58
C SER A 86 -15.45 1.33 -3.90
N ALA A 87 -14.46 1.62 -3.07
CA ALA A 87 -13.53 2.72 -3.28
C ALA A 87 -12.09 2.22 -3.12
N SER A 88 -11.16 2.89 -3.77
CA SER A 88 -9.75 2.51 -3.72
C SER A 88 -9.03 3.20 -2.58
N MET A 89 -8.04 2.50 -2.01
CA MET A 89 -7.10 3.13 -1.10
C MET A 89 -6.26 4.16 -1.85
N LYS A 90 -5.86 5.21 -1.16
CA LYS A 90 -5.01 6.27 -1.70
C LYS A 90 -3.75 6.38 -0.88
N VAL A 91 -2.68 6.84 -1.52
CA VAL A 91 -1.41 7.15 -0.84
C VAL A 91 -0.99 8.55 -1.23
N GLU A 92 -0.70 9.39 -0.24
CA GLU A 92 -0.10 10.70 -0.46
C GLU A 92 1.40 10.59 -0.20
N TYR A 93 2.21 10.92 -1.20
CA TYR A 93 3.65 10.87 -1.10
C TYR A 93 4.28 11.99 -1.93
N ALA A 94 5.19 12.75 -1.33
CA ALA A 94 5.97 13.80 -2.01
C ALA A 94 5.08 14.81 -2.75
N GLY A 95 3.91 15.15 -2.19
CA GLY A 95 2.99 16.11 -2.77
C GLY A 95 2.05 15.54 -3.83
N ASP A 96 2.19 14.27 -4.18
CA ASP A 96 1.31 13.60 -5.14
C ASP A 96 0.36 12.63 -4.43
N THR A 97 -0.81 12.42 -5.03
CA THR A 97 -1.76 11.40 -4.57
C THR A 97 -1.78 10.26 -5.56
N TYR A 98 -1.57 9.05 -5.04
CA TYR A 98 -1.58 7.82 -5.82
C TYR A 98 -2.81 7.00 -5.47
N THR A 99 -3.29 6.20 -6.44
CA THR A 99 -4.32 5.20 -6.21
C THR A 99 -3.66 3.83 -6.11
N VAL A 100 -4.02 3.06 -5.07
CA VAL A 100 -3.49 1.71 -4.89
C VAL A 100 -4.26 0.74 -5.79
N GLU A 101 -3.54 0.07 -6.69
CA GLU A 101 -4.13 -0.90 -7.63
C GLU A 101 -3.91 -2.35 -7.18
N SER A 102 -2.85 -2.61 -6.41
CA SER A 102 -2.55 -3.95 -5.94
C SER A 102 -1.89 -3.92 -4.57
N VAL A 103 -2.17 -4.94 -3.77
CA VAL A 103 -1.50 -5.17 -2.49
C VAL A 103 -1.02 -6.61 -2.49
N ASP A 104 0.28 -6.80 -2.41
CA ASP A 104 0.89 -8.12 -2.31
C ASP A 104 1.60 -8.25 -0.98
N LEU A 105 1.36 -9.35 -0.30
CA LEU A 105 2.10 -9.73 0.90
C LEU A 105 3.17 -10.73 0.49
N VAL A 106 4.43 -10.33 0.63
CA VAL A 106 5.56 -11.18 0.30
C VAL A 106 6.04 -11.88 1.58
N PRO A 107 5.95 -13.22 1.65
CA PRO A 107 6.42 -13.95 2.82
C PRO A 107 7.92 -14.13 2.79
N ASP A 108 8.50 -14.40 3.98
CA ASP A 108 9.88 -14.84 4.06
C ASP A 108 9.98 -16.35 3.72
N ASP A 109 11.19 -16.90 3.82
CA ASP A 109 11.43 -18.32 3.52
C ASP A 109 10.81 -19.30 4.52
N CYS A 110 10.30 -18.78 5.65
CA CYS A 110 9.58 -19.57 6.66
C CYS A 110 8.07 -19.39 6.59
N GLY A 111 7.56 -18.64 5.60
CA GLY A 111 6.14 -18.36 5.44
C GLY A 111 5.60 -17.24 6.31
N ASN A 112 6.45 -16.56 7.08
CA ASN A 112 6.03 -15.40 7.86
C ASN A 112 5.96 -14.15 7.01
N PRO A 113 5.10 -13.17 7.34
CA PRO A 113 5.04 -11.92 6.59
C PRO A 113 6.39 -11.19 6.62
N HIS A 114 6.91 -10.84 5.44
CA HIS A 114 8.16 -10.11 5.30
C HIS A 114 7.89 -8.63 4.99
N HIS A 115 7.16 -8.35 3.93
CA HIS A 115 6.79 -6.99 3.56
C HIS A 115 5.56 -6.96 2.67
N TYR A 116 4.94 -5.79 2.58
CA TYR A 116 3.88 -5.52 1.61
C TYR A 116 4.44 -4.71 0.44
N GLU A 117 3.96 -5.00 -0.76
CA GLU A 117 4.21 -4.21 -1.94
C GLU A 117 2.89 -3.65 -2.45
N LEU A 118 2.76 -2.32 -2.46
CA LEU A 118 1.57 -1.64 -2.94
C LEU A 118 1.87 -1.06 -4.32
N GLY A 119 1.24 -1.61 -5.35
CA GLY A 119 1.33 -1.06 -6.70
C GLY A 119 0.40 0.12 -6.86
N MET A 120 0.94 1.27 -7.31
CA MET A 120 0.22 2.55 -7.31
C MET A 120 0.22 3.21 -8.69
N VAL A 121 -0.88 3.83 -9.01
CA VAL A 121 -1.04 4.64 -10.23
C VAL A 121 -1.36 6.09 -9.92
#